data_269c91a31738584f979544407a0a3864
#
_entry.id   269c91a31738584f979544407a0a3864
#
_cell.length_a   1.000
_cell.length_b   1.000
_cell.length_c   1.000
_cell.angle_alpha   90.00
_cell.angle_beta   90.00
_cell.angle_gamma   90.00
#
_symmetry.space_group_name_H-M   'P 1'
#
loop_
_entity.id
_entity.type
_entity.pdbx_description
1 polymer ?
#
loop_
_entity_poly.entity_id
_entity_poly.type
_entity_poly.pdbx_seq_one_letter_code
_entity_poly.pdbx_strand_id
1 'polypeptide(L)'
;MKKIIKIILFLTLTLLMSLTSIKANEKIKIGLLIPLTGENSEIGESIINSVGLAINKINNSSIEIIPKDTGSNSDMALNAAIELSNLGVKIIIGP
;
A
#
# COMPACT_ATOMS: atom_id res chain seq x y z
N MET A 1 39.19 -23.33 26.45
CA MET A 1 37.84 -22.94 26.95
C MET A 1 37.56 -21.47 26.77
N LYS A 2 38.47 -20.54 27.05
CA LYS A 2 38.25 -19.10 26.89
C LYS A 2 37.96 -18.67 25.43
N LYS A 3 38.57 -19.33 24.43
CA LYS A 3 38.33 -19.05 23.01
C LYS A 3 36.93 -19.47 22.54
N ILE A 4 36.40 -20.59 23.03
CA ILE A 4 35.10 -21.13 22.70
C ILE A 4 34.00 -20.20 23.28
N ILE A 5 34.18 -19.71 24.49
CA ILE A 5 33.25 -18.78 25.15
C ILE A 5 33.19 -17.46 24.39
N LYS A 6 34.32 -16.94 23.90
CA LYS A 6 34.37 -15.72 23.07
C LYS A 6 33.69 -15.91 21.73
N ILE A 7 33.83 -17.08 21.09
CA ILE A 7 33.17 -17.41 19.82
C ILE A 7 31.65 -17.53 20.01
N ILE A 8 31.22 -18.21 21.08
CA ILE A 8 29.80 -18.35 21.43
C ILE A 8 29.20 -16.97 21.74
N LEU A 9 29.90 -16.13 22.49
CA LEU A 9 29.47 -14.78 22.83
C LEU A 9 29.34 -13.90 21.57
N PHE A 10 30.28 -14.00 20.63
CA PHE A 10 30.25 -13.29 19.36
C PHE A 10 29.12 -13.77 18.47
N LEU A 11 28.90 -15.09 18.41
CA LEU A 11 27.77 -15.68 17.65
C LEU A 11 26.40 -15.29 18.24
N THR A 12 26.25 -15.25 19.56
CA THR A 12 25.01 -14.81 20.21
C THR A 12 24.77 -13.33 20.02
N LEU A 13 25.81 -12.50 20.02
CA LEU A 13 25.71 -11.07 19.78
C LEU A 13 25.28 -10.76 18.33
N THR A 14 25.85 -11.48 17.35
CA THR A 14 25.43 -11.34 15.94
C THR A 14 24.01 -11.83 15.70
N LEU A 15 23.59 -12.88 16.38
CA LEU A 15 22.21 -13.38 16.31
C LEU A 15 21.22 -12.39 16.93
N LEU A 16 21.58 -11.72 18.03
CA LEU A 16 20.75 -10.68 18.63
C LEU A 16 20.61 -9.45 17.72
N MET A 17 21.66 -9.10 17.00
CA MET A 17 21.62 -7.99 16.04
C MET A 17 20.71 -8.27 14.83
N SER A 18 20.58 -9.54 14.44
CA SER A 18 19.68 -9.94 13.35
C SER A 18 18.20 -9.96 13.75
N LEU A 19 17.92 -9.91 15.05
CA LEU A 19 16.57 -9.85 15.60
C LEU A 19 16.03 -8.41 15.75
N THR A 20 16.85 -7.39 15.51
CA THR A 20 16.33 -6.05 15.32
C THR A 20 15.59 -6.05 13.99
N SER A 21 14.33 -6.44 14.05
CA SER A 21 13.46 -6.45 12.90
C SER A 21 13.46 -5.06 12.26
N ILE A 22 13.83 -5.03 11.02
CA ILE A 22 13.50 -3.94 10.11
C ILE A 22 11.99 -3.78 10.20
N LYS A 23 11.51 -2.80 10.95
CA LYS A 23 10.15 -2.32 10.81
C LYS A 23 10.08 -1.75 9.39
N ALA A 24 9.66 -2.59 8.45
CA ALA A 24 9.22 -2.08 7.18
C ALA A 24 8.17 -1.01 7.48
N ASN A 25 8.40 0.22 7.08
CA ASN A 25 7.43 1.28 7.18
C ASN A 25 6.17 0.80 6.46
N GLU A 26 5.14 0.41 7.22
CA GLU A 26 3.85 0.07 6.64
C GLU A 26 3.31 1.30 5.92
N LYS A 27 3.11 1.17 4.63
CA LYS A 27 2.46 2.20 3.83
C LYS A 27 0.99 2.25 4.19
N ILE A 28 0.45 3.45 4.29
CA ILE A 28 -0.99 3.67 4.39
C ILE A 28 -1.57 3.48 3.00
N LYS A 29 -2.31 2.41 2.82
CA LYS A 29 -2.97 2.09 1.56
C LYS A 29 -4.34 2.76 1.50
N ILE A 30 -4.53 3.56 0.47
CA ILE A 30 -5.81 4.22 0.17
C ILE A 30 -6.33 3.63 -1.13
N GLY A 31 -7.49 3.01 -1.09
CA GLY A 31 -8.17 2.50 -2.27
C GLY A 31 -8.91 3.62 -3.01
N LEU A 32 -8.85 3.60 -4.32
CA LEU A 32 -9.53 4.56 -5.17
C LEU A 32 -10.44 3.82 -6.14
N LEU A 33 -11.75 3.91 -5.92
CA LEU A 33 -12.77 3.35 -6.81
C LEU A 33 -13.18 4.41 -7.82
N ILE A 34 -12.79 4.22 -9.07
CA ILE A 34 -13.04 5.18 -10.14
C ILE A 34 -13.41 4.47 -11.43
N PRO A 35 -14.26 5.09 -12.27
CA PRO A 35 -14.59 4.53 -13.57
C PRO A 35 -13.45 4.81 -14.57
N LEU A 36 -12.53 3.85 -14.71
CA LEU A 36 -11.44 3.94 -15.69
C LEU A 36 -11.89 3.48 -17.07
N THR A 37 -12.92 2.67 -17.13
CA THR A 37 -13.55 2.19 -18.36
C THR A 37 -15.05 2.42 -18.31
N GLY A 38 -15.72 2.32 -19.47
CA GLY A 38 -17.14 2.49 -19.59
C GLY A 38 -17.57 3.94 -19.84
N GLU A 39 -18.84 4.23 -19.58
CA GLU A 39 -19.48 5.49 -19.96
C GLU A 39 -18.89 6.73 -19.26
N ASN A 40 -18.37 6.55 -18.04
CA ASN A 40 -17.84 7.65 -17.23
C ASN A 40 -16.31 7.69 -17.18
N SER A 41 -15.64 7.08 -18.14
CA SER A 41 -14.16 6.96 -18.13
C SER A 41 -13.42 8.31 -18.15
N GLU A 42 -13.97 9.34 -18.76
CA GLU A 42 -13.39 10.70 -18.75
C GLU A 42 -13.32 11.27 -17.32
N ILE A 43 -14.36 11.03 -16.53
CA ILE A 43 -14.38 11.46 -15.13
C ILE A 43 -13.32 10.70 -14.33
N GLY A 44 -13.21 9.41 -14.54
CA GLY A 44 -12.20 8.57 -13.89
C GLY A 44 -10.77 9.01 -14.20
N GLU A 45 -10.48 9.34 -15.46
CA GLU A 45 -9.19 9.87 -15.88
C GLU A 45 -8.86 11.21 -15.19
N SER A 46 -9.85 12.10 -15.13
CA SER A 46 -9.70 13.39 -14.44
C SER A 46 -9.40 13.22 -12.95
N ILE A 47 -10.07 12.27 -12.31
CA ILE A 47 -9.87 11.99 -10.89
C ILE A 47 -8.47 11.41 -10.65
N ILE A 48 -8.02 10.44 -11.44
CA ILE A 48 -6.71 9.81 -11.25
C ILE A 48 -5.59 10.83 -11.47
N ASN A 49 -5.73 11.72 -12.44
CA ASN A 49 -4.77 12.80 -12.68
C ASN A 49 -4.72 13.78 -11.50
N SER A 50 -5.87 14.14 -10.95
CA SER A 50 -5.96 15.02 -9.78
C SER A 50 -5.34 14.39 -8.53
N VAL A 51 -5.60 13.11 -8.30
CA VAL A 51 -4.99 12.35 -7.20
C VAL A 51 -3.48 12.28 -7.37
N GLY A 52 -2.99 12.03 -8.58
CA GLY A 52 -1.56 12.03 -8.89
C GLY A 52 -0.89 13.35 -8.53
N LEU A 53 -1.50 14.47 -8.90
CA LEU A 53 -1.01 15.81 -8.54
C LEU A 53 -1.00 16.04 -7.02
N ALA A 54 -2.05 15.61 -6.33
CA ALA A 54 -2.13 15.74 -4.88
C ALA A 54 -1.06 14.92 -4.17
N ILE A 55 -0.83 13.68 -4.59
CA ILE A 55 0.20 12.82 -4.02
C ILE A 55 1.60 13.38 -4.26
N ASN A 56 1.87 13.91 -5.44
CA ASN A 56 3.14 14.58 -5.74
C ASN A 56 3.36 15.80 -4.84
N LYS A 57 2.32 16.56 -4.57
CA LYS A 57 2.39 17.74 -3.71
C LYS A 57 2.62 17.37 -2.24
N ILE A 58 1.95 16.33 -1.75
CA ILE A 58 2.12 15.83 -0.39
C ILE A 58 3.52 15.25 -0.21
N ASN A 59 4.06 14.61 -1.23
CA ASN A 59 5.39 14.01 -1.26
C ASN A 59 5.70 13.13 -0.04
N ASN A 60 4.75 12.30 0.34
CA ASN A 60 4.87 11.37 1.48
C ASN A 60 4.91 9.94 0.96
N SER A 61 6.08 9.31 1.06
CA SER A 61 6.29 7.91 0.62
C SER A 61 5.53 6.87 1.45
N SER A 62 4.94 7.26 2.58
CA SER A 62 4.14 6.38 3.43
C SER A 62 2.71 6.19 2.91
N ILE A 63 2.29 6.94 1.90
CA ILE A 63 0.96 6.84 1.30
C ILE A 63 1.06 6.11 -0.04
N GLU A 64 0.22 5.09 -0.20
CA GLU A 64 0.08 4.33 -1.43
C GLU A 64 -1.36 4.40 -1.92
N ILE A 65 -1.56 4.85 -3.15
CA ILE A 65 -2.87 4.89 -3.79
C ILE A 65 -3.03 3.63 -4.65
N ILE A 66 -4.10 2.90 -4.43
CA ILE A 66 -4.43 1.70 -5.20
C ILE A 66 -5.73 1.96 -5.96
N PRO A 67 -5.65 2.31 -7.25
CA PRO A 67 -6.84 2.50 -8.06
C PRO A 67 -7.43 1.16 -8.49
N LYS A 68 -8.76 1.11 -8.52
CA LYS A 68 -9.53 0.00 -9.06
C LYS A 68 -10.63 0.53 -9.95
N ASP A 69 -10.79 -0.12 -11.09
CA ASP A 69 -11.80 0.24 -12.08
C ASP A 69 -13.19 -0.22 -11.65
N THR A 70 -14.14 0.69 -11.63
CA THR A 70 -15.55 0.37 -11.42
C THR A 70 -16.27 -0.01 -12.72
N GLY A 71 -15.62 0.24 -13.88
CA GLY A 71 -16.21 -0.02 -15.19
C GLY A 71 -17.52 0.74 -15.47
N SER A 72 -17.79 1.80 -14.72
CA SER A 72 -19.08 2.50 -14.72
C SER A 72 -20.27 1.58 -14.39
N ASN A 73 -20.02 0.56 -13.58
CA ASN A 73 -20.94 -0.53 -13.26
C ASN A 73 -20.92 -0.84 -11.77
N SER A 74 -22.11 -0.98 -11.16
CA SER A 74 -22.24 -1.19 -9.72
C SER A 74 -21.69 -2.54 -9.24
N ASP A 75 -21.85 -3.60 -10.03
CA ASP A 75 -21.37 -4.94 -9.66
C ASP A 75 -19.84 -5.00 -9.69
N MET A 76 -19.24 -4.39 -10.71
CA MET A 76 -17.78 -4.24 -10.79
C MET A 76 -17.25 -3.39 -9.64
N ALA A 77 -17.96 -2.30 -9.30
CA ALA A 77 -17.58 -1.46 -8.17
C ALA A 77 -17.58 -2.23 -6.84
N LEU A 78 -18.58 -3.08 -6.62
CA LEU A 78 -18.64 -3.93 -5.42
C LEU A 78 -17.47 -4.91 -5.38
N ASN A 79 -17.20 -5.60 -6.48
CA ASN A 79 -16.08 -6.54 -6.56
C ASN A 79 -14.73 -5.83 -6.34
N ALA A 80 -14.55 -4.67 -6.92
CA ALA A 80 -13.36 -3.84 -6.74
C ALA A 80 -13.19 -3.40 -5.29
N ALA A 81 -14.27 -3.05 -4.60
CA ALA A 81 -14.23 -2.70 -3.17
C ALA A 81 -13.82 -3.89 -2.30
N ILE A 82 -14.31 -5.09 -2.61
CA ILE A 82 -13.93 -6.32 -1.91
C ILE A 82 -12.43 -6.60 -2.12
N GLU A 83 -11.94 -6.48 -3.35
CA GLU A 83 -10.51 -6.65 -3.65
C GLU A 83 -9.64 -5.66 -2.86
N LEU A 84 -10.03 -4.39 -2.81
CA LEU A 84 -9.33 -3.37 -2.03
C LEU A 84 -9.30 -3.71 -0.54
N SER A 85 -10.42 -4.17 0.00
CA SER A 85 -10.51 -4.61 1.39
C SER A 85 -9.53 -5.76 1.68
N ASN A 86 -9.41 -6.72 0.77
CA ASN A 86 -8.50 -7.84 0.89
C ASN A 86 -7.02 -7.43 0.79
N LEU A 87 -6.73 -6.32 0.13
CA LEU A 87 -5.38 -5.75 0.04
C LEU A 87 -4.96 -4.97 1.30
N GLY A 88 -5.85 -4.84 2.28
CA GLY A 88 -5.56 -4.16 3.54
C GLY A 88 -5.62 -2.64 3.47
N VAL A 89 -6.41 -2.07 2.55
CA VAL A 89 -6.63 -0.63 2.51
C VAL A 89 -7.38 -0.17 3.75
N LYS A 90 -7.04 1.01 4.24
CA LYS A 90 -7.68 1.61 5.42
C LYS A 90 -8.83 2.56 5.06
N ILE A 91 -8.76 3.15 3.89
CA ILE A 91 -9.73 4.13 3.41
C ILE A 91 -9.99 3.82 1.94
N ILE A 92 -11.26 3.85 1.56
CA ILE A 92 -11.69 3.78 0.15
C ILE A 92 -12.36 5.10 -0.22
N ILE A 93 -11.91 5.70 -1.31
CA ILE A 93 -12.46 6.91 -1.88
C ILE A 93 -13.21 6.55 -3.15
N GLY A 94 -14.44 7.02 -3.27
CA GLY A 94 -15.33 6.77 -4.42
C GLY A 94 -16.45 5.77 -4.08
N PRO A 95 -17.20 5.30 -5.08
CA PRO A 95 -17.45 5.76 -6.44
C PRO A 95 -18.33 6.95 -6.55
#